data_46e9d2277411923e0883e6be15a5f252
#
_entry.id   46e9d2277411923e0883e6be15a5f252
#
_cell.length_a   1.000
_cell.length_b   1.000
_cell.length_c   1.000
_cell.angle_alpha   90.00
_cell.angle_beta   90.00
_cell.angle_gamma   90.00
#
_symmetry.space_group_name_H-M   'P 1'
#
loop_
_entity.id
_entity.type
_entity.pdbx_description
1 polymer ?
#
loop_
_entity_poly.entity_id
_entity_poly.type
_entity_poly.pdbx_seq_one_letter_code
_entity_poly.pdbx_strand_id
1 'polypeptide(L)'
;MTVRTTRVTLDGYIVDVLMRDLTAHDRQPSAFMVYLHLWRRASGSRAKRVSASHQSIADATGLSKSAVQMAIRTLRRRRLVQCSRSSRTAVPEYVVQRPWAAPRT
;
A
#
# COMPACT_ATOMS: atom_id res chain seq x y z
N MET A 1 25.27 10.89 8.95
CA MET A 1 23.85 10.97 8.66
C MET A 1 23.05 10.43 9.82
N THR A 2 22.16 11.21 10.34
CA THR A 2 21.35 10.77 11.47
C THR A 2 20.13 10.03 10.95
N VAL A 3 20.01 8.74 11.29
CA VAL A 3 18.84 7.96 10.91
C VAL A 3 17.79 8.14 12.00
N ARG A 4 16.67 8.70 11.63
CA ARG A 4 15.55 8.80 12.55
C ARG A 4 14.90 7.44 12.71
N THR A 5 14.80 7.00 13.95
CA THR A 5 14.07 5.78 14.24
C THR A 5 12.60 6.14 14.42
N THR A 6 11.83 6.07 13.33
CA THR A 6 10.40 6.26 13.38
C THR A 6 9.74 4.87 13.43
N ARG A 7 8.91 4.68 14.43
CA ARG A 7 8.22 3.40 14.59
C ARG A 7 6.97 3.37 13.73
N VAL A 8 6.73 2.22 13.11
CA VAL A 8 5.51 1.95 12.37
C VAL A 8 4.86 0.72 12.99
N THR A 9 3.60 0.84 13.34
CA THR A 9 2.85 -0.28 13.91
C THR A 9 2.12 -0.99 12.79
N LEU A 10 2.32 -2.30 12.70
CA LEU A 10 1.61 -3.14 11.74
C LEU A 10 0.63 -4.03 12.48
N ASP A 11 -0.56 -4.23 11.89
CA ASP A 11 -1.44 -5.26 12.38
C ASP A 11 -0.79 -6.62 12.14
N GLY A 12 -0.89 -7.53 13.12
CA GLY A 12 -0.30 -8.86 12.98
C GLY A 12 -0.77 -9.59 11.73
N TYR A 13 -2.02 -9.38 11.33
CA TYR A 13 -2.59 -9.98 10.13
C TYR A 13 -1.73 -9.71 8.89
N ILE A 14 -1.12 -8.53 8.80
CA ILE A 14 -0.31 -8.15 7.65
C ILE A 14 0.86 -9.11 7.47
N VAL A 15 1.54 -9.44 8.56
CA VAL A 15 2.71 -10.33 8.51
C VAL A 15 2.28 -11.80 8.52
N ASP A 16 1.26 -12.13 9.30
CA ASP A 16 0.85 -13.52 9.49
C ASP A 16 0.05 -14.08 8.33
N VAL A 17 -0.73 -13.25 7.63
CA VAL A 17 -1.64 -13.70 6.58
C VAL A 17 -1.36 -13.04 5.24
N LEU A 18 -1.36 -11.71 5.20
CA LEU A 18 -1.23 -10.99 3.92
C LEU A 18 0.09 -11.28 3.22
N MET A 19 1.17 -11.35 3.97
CA MET A 19 2.48 -11.62 3.37
C MET A 19 2.43 -12.90 2.53
N ARG A 20 1.92 -13.99 3.12
CA ARG A 20 1.84 -15.26 2.44
C ARG A 20 0.82 -15.24 1.31
N ASP A 21 -0.32 -14.62 1.54
CA ASP A 21 -1.38 -14.55 0.52
C ASP A 21 -0.91 -13.84 -0.74
N LEU A 22 -0.29 -12.66 -0.58
CA LEU A 22 0.14 -11.89 -1.73
C LEU A 22 1.37 -12.50 -2.39
N THR A 23 2.27 -13.10 -1.61
CA THR A 23 3.52 -13.63 -2.12
C THR A 23 3.33 -15.01 -2.77
N ALA A 24 2.64 -15.91 -2.10
CA ALA A 24 2.50 -17.29 -2.56
C ALA A 24 1.23 -17.51 -3.36
N HIS A 25 0.07 -17.12 -2.82
CA HIS A 25 -1.21 -17.36 -3.48
C HIS A 25 -1.36 -16.50 -4.74
N ASP A 26 -1.15 -15.20 -4.62
CA ASP A 26 -1.27 -14.28 -5.75
C ASP A 26 0.02 -14.22 -6.58
N ARG A 27 1.11 -14.77 -6.06
CA ARG A 27 2.42 -14.75 -6.70
C ARG A 27 2.89 -13.34 -7.03
N GLN A 28 2.57 -12.38 -6.16
CA GLN A 28 2.96 -10.98 -6.34
C GLN A 28 3.57 -10.41 -5.07
N PRO A 29 4.84 -10.77 -4.77
CA PRO A 29 5.56 -10.12 -3.65
C PRO A 29 5.57 -8.60 -3.76
N SER A 30 5.58 -8.08 -5.00
CA SER A 30 5.55 -6.63 -5.21
C SER A 30 4.29 -5.99 -4.65
N ALA A 31 3.15 -6.70 -4.70
CA ALA A 31 1.92 -6.17 -4.11
C ALA A 31 2.06 -5.98 -2.60
N PHE A 32 2.70 -6.92 -1.93
CA PHE A 32 2.95 -6.80 -0.50
C PHE A 32 3.88 -5.63 -0.20
N MET A 33 4.94 -5.45 -0.99
CA MET A 33 5.87 -4.33 -0.83
C MET A 33 5.18 -2.99 -1.00
N VAL A 34 4.32 -2.86 -2.01
CA VAL A 34 3.58 -1.63 -2.25
C VAL A 34 2.61 -1.37 -1.10
N TYR A 35 1.92 -2.41 -0.62
CA TYR A 35 1.00 -2.26 0.50
C TYR A 35 1.73 -1.75 1.76
N LEU A 36 2.89 -2.32 2.08
CA LEU A 36 3.69 -1.87 3.23
C LEU A 36 4.13 -0.43 3.08
N HIS A 37 4.55 -0.03 1.89
CA HIS A 37 4.94 1.34 1.62
C HIS A 37 3.78 2.32 1.85
N LEU A 38 2.61 1.99 1.30
CA LEU A 38 1.43 2.83 1.48
C LEU A 38 0.98 2.86 2.94
N TRP A 39 1.05 1.72 3.62
CA TRP A 39 0.74 1.64 5.05
C TRP A 39 1.62 2.60 5.85
N ARG A 40 2.93 2.58 5.58
CA ARG A 40 3.88 3.45 6.26
C ARG A 40 3.54 4.92 6.04
N ARG A 41 3.23 5.29 4.82
CA ARG A 41 2.90 6.68 4.50
C ARG A 41 1.56 7.08 5.09
N ALA A 42 0.59 6.19 5.06
CA ALA A 42 -0.74 6.46 5.60
C ALA A 42 -0.72 6.58 7.13
N SER A 43 0.22 5.92 7.80
CA SER A 43 0.29 5.97 9.27
C SER A 43 0.62 7.36 9.80
N GLY A 44 1.15 8.26 8.95
CA GLY A 44 1.36 9.65 9.31
C GLY A 44 0.18 10.55 9.02
N SER A 45 -0.93 10.01 8.51
CA SER A 45 -2.11 10.77 8.11
C SER A 45 -3.34 10.32 8.88
N ARG A 46 -4.12 11.28 9.39
CA ARG A 46 -5.36 10.96 10.09
C ARG A 46 -6.37 10.27 9.18
N ALA A 47 -6.43 10.70 7.93
CA ALA A 47 -7.39 10.18 6.96
C ALA A 47 -6.93 8.87 6.33
N LYS A 48 -5.72 8.39 6.65
CA LYS A 48 -5.13 7.20 6.04
C LYS A 48 -5.04 7.32 4.51
N ARG A 49 -4.83 8.53 4.02
CA ARG A 49 -4.74 8.83 2.60
C ARG A 49 -3.30 9.11 2.20
N VAL A 50 -2.95 8.67 1.01
CA VAL A 50 -1.61 8.83 0.46
C VAL A 50 -1.74 9.30 -0.98
N SER A 51 -1.16 10.45 -1.31
CA SER A 51 -1.05 10.91 -2.69
C SER A 51 0.32 10.49 -3.21
N ALA A 52 0.36 9.68 -4.25
CA ALA A 52 1.62 9.18 -4.79
C ALA A 52 1.45 8.76 -6.24
N SER A 53 2.41 9.17 -7.09
CA SER A 53 2.46 8.68 -8.45
C SER A 53 3.05 7.27 -8.48
N HIS A 54 2.79 6.55 -9.58
CA HIS A 54 3.42 5.23 -9.76
C HIS A 54 4.94 5.34 -9.72
N GLN A 55 5.49 6.41 -10.30
CA GLN A 55 6.94 6.60 -10.30
C GLN A 55 7.48 6.81 -8.89
N SER A 56 6.80 7.61 -8.07
CA SER A 56 7.27 7.85 -6.70
C SER A 56 7.20 6.57 -5.85
N ILE A 57 6.19 5.74 -6.07
CA ILE A 57 6.10 4.45 -5.38
C ILE A 57 7.22 3.51 -5.87
N ALA A 58 7.47 3.50 -7.18
CA ALA A 58 8.55 2.70 -7.75
C ALA A 58 9.91 3.10 -7.16
N ASP A 59 10.17 4.40 -7.08
CA ASP A 59 11.42 4.91 -6.53
C ASP A 59 11.58 4.53 -5.06
N ALA A 60 10.50 4.58 -4.30
CA ALA A 60 10.55 4.29 -2.86
C ALA A 60 10.66 2.79 -2.56
N THR A 61 10.14 1.94 -3.42
CA THR A 61 10.12 0.49 -3.19
C THR A 61 11.23 -0.26 -3.91
N GLY A 62 11.86 0.37 -4.89
CA GLY A 62 12.85 -0.30 -5.73
C GLY A 62 12.22 -1.14 -6.82
N LEU A 63 10.91 -1.04 -7.04
CA LEU A 63 10.21 -1.77 -8.07
C LEU A 63 10.19 -0.98 -9.37
N SER A 64 9.92 -1.68 -10.48
CA SER A 64 9.66 -1.00 -11.74
C SER A 64 8.28 -0.35 -11.71
N LYS A 65 8.06 0.64 -12.57
CA LYS A 65 6.75 1.30 -12.66
C LYS A 65 5.66 0.32 -13.06
N SER A 66 5.96 -0.60 -13.98
CA SER A 66 4.98 -1.61 -14.38
C SER A 66 4.66 -2.58 -13.24
N ALA A 67 5.63 -2.94 -12.43
CA ALA A 67 5.39 -3.78 -11.26
C ALA A 67 4.49 -3.07 -10.25
N VAL A 68 4.69 -1.76 -10.06
CA VAL A 68 3.82 -0.96 -9.19
C VAL A 68 2.40 -0.95 -9.73
N GLN A 69 2.22 -0.75 -11.05
CA GLN A 69 0.88 -0.75 -11.65
C GLN A 69 0.16 -2.07 -11.43
N MET A 70 0.85 -3.18 -11.62
CA MET A 70 0.26 -4.50 -11.37
C MET A 70 -0.05 -4.71 -9.89
N ALA A 71 0.85 -4.26 -9.01
CA ALA A 71 0.64 -4.36 -7.57
C ALA A 71 -0.60 -3.59 -7.14
N ILE A 72 -0.77 -2.35 -7.61
CA ILE A 72 -1.93 -1.54 -7.30
C ILE A 72 -3.21 -2.22 -7.78
N ARG A 73 -3.18 -2.79 -8.97
CA ARG A 73 -4.36 -3.50 -9.50
C ARG A 73 -4.75 -4.67 -8.60
N THR A 74 -3.78 -5.44 -8.15
CA THR A 74 -4.03 -6.56 -7.23
C THR A 74 -4.57 -6.07 -5.90
N LEU A 75 -3.97 -5.01 -5.34
CA LEU A 75 -4.41 -4.48 -4.05
C LEU A 75 -5.84 -3.94 -4.12
N ARG A 76 -6.20 -3.30 -5.24
CA ARG A 76 -7.57 -2.81 -5.44
C ARG A 76 -8.57 -3.96 -5.55
N ARG A 77 -8.23 -4.98 -6.31
CA ARG A 77 -9.07 -6.17 -6.45
C ARG A 77 -9.31 -6.86 -5.13
N ARG A 78 -8.28 -6.90 -4.28
CA ARG A 78 -8.38 -7.49 -2.95
C ARG A 78 -8.96 -6.54 -1.91
N ARG A 79 -9.35 -5.34 -2.29
CA ARG A 79 -9.90 -4.32 -1.40
C ARG A 79 -8.94 -3.93 -0.28
N LEU A 80 -7.66 -3.98 -0.56
CA LEU A 80 -6.62 -3.54 0.39
C LEU A 80 -6.31 -2.06 0.23
N VAL A 81 -6.60 -1.48 -0.93
CA VAL A 81 -6.52 -0.04 -1.15
C VAL A 81 -7.68 0.41 -2.03
N GLN A 82 -8.12 1.65 -1.82
CA GLN A 82 -8.97 2.37 -2.75
C GLN A 82 -8.12 3.41 -3.45
N CYS A 83 -8.42 3.66 -4.72
CA CYS A 83 -7.69 4.62 -5.52
C CYS A 83 -8.67 5.60 -6.15
N SER A 84 -8.37 6.88 -6.07
CA SER A 84 -9.17 7.91 -6.71
C SER A 84 -8.26 8.95 -7.37
N ARG A 85 -8.81 9.64 -8.36
CA ARG A 85 -8.14 10.76 -9.03
C ARG A 85 -9.16 11.86 -9.26
N SER A 86 -8.71 13.10 -9.08
CA SER A 86 -9.58 14.26 -9.40
C SER A 86 -9.65 14.51 -10.91
N SER A 87 -8.65 14.06 -11.67
CA SER A 87 -8.61 14.18 -13.13
C SER A 87 -7.66 13.12 -13.70
N ARG A 88 -7.63 12.99 -15.04
CA ARG A 88 -6.74 12.03 -15.70
C ARG A 88 -5.27 12.29 -15.43
N THR A 89 -4.90 13.55 -15.26
CA THR A 89 -3.51 13.95 -15.06
C THR A 89 -3.15 14.17 -13.61
N ALA A 90 -4.13 14.09 -12.71
CA ALA A 90 -3.88 14.27 -11.28
C ALA A 90 -3.13 13.07 -10.70
N VAL A 91 -2.36 13.34 -9.65
CA VAL A 91 -1.69 12.30 -8.90
C VAL A 91 -2.76 11.44 -8.20
N PRO A 92 -2.67 10.11 -8.30
CA PRO A 92 -3.64 9.26 -7.62
C PRO A 92 -3.58 9.41 -6.11
N GLU A 93 -4.74 9.28 -5.49
CA GLU A 93 -4.85 9.27 -4.04
C GLU A 93 -5.31 7.88 -3.61
N TYR A 94 -4.61 7.32 -2.64
CA TYR A 94 -4.89 5.98 -2.15
C TYR A 94 -5.38 6.04 -0.71
N VAL A 95 -6.38 5.21 -0.41
CA VAL A 95 -6.82 4.98 0.97
C VAL A 95 -6.47 3.54 1.32
N VAL A 96 -5.65 3.39 2.35
CA VAL A 96 -5.24 2.05 2.82
C VAL A 96 -6.37 1.45 3.62
N GLN A 97 -6.74 0.22 3.30
CA GLN A 97 -7.86 -0.47 3.91
C GLN A 97 -7.39 -1.66 4.72
N ARG A 98 -8.21 -2.02 5.69
CA ARG A 98 -7.97 -3.13 6.61
C ARG A 98 -9.21 -4.03 6.64
N PRO A 99 -9.45 -4.81 5.56
CA PRO A 99 -10.70 -5.58 5.48
C PRO A 99 -10.83 -6.64 6.58
N TRP A 100 -9.73 -7.01 7.23
CA TRP A 100 -9.76 -7.94 8.37
C TRP A 100 -10.20 -7.28 9.67
N ALA A 101 -10.20 -5.95 9.73
CA ALA A 101 -10.60 -5.25 10.94
C ALA A 101 -12.11 -5.26 11.06
N ALA A 102 -12.61 -5.48 12.28
CA ALA A 102 -14.05 -5.47 12.49
C ALA A 102 -14.62 -4.08 12.17
N PRO A 103 -15.75 -4.01 11.45
CA PRO A 103 -16.37 -2.72 11.19
C PRO A 103 -16.86 -2.12 12.48
N ARG A 104 -16.71 -0.81 12.61
CA ARG A 104 -17.27 -0.08 13.74
C ARG A 104 -18.72 0.27 13.43
N THR A 105 -19.57 -0.09 14.34
CA THR A 105 -20.97 0.30 14.28
C THR A 105 -21.20 1.58 15.05
#